data_1ecc7cb081593a1eddc67d5355d739ee
#
_entry.id   1ecc7cb081593a1eddc67d5355d739ee
#
_cell.length_a   1.000
_cell.length_b   1.000
_cell.length_c   1.000
_cell.angle_alpha   90.00
_cell.angle_beta   90.00
_cell.angle_gamma   90.00
#
_symmetry.space_group_name_H-M   'P 1'
#
loop_
_entity.id
_entity.type
_entity.pdbx_description
1 polymer ?
#
loop_
_entity_poly.entity_id
_entity_poly.type
_entity_poly.pdbx_seq_one_letter_code
_entity_poly.pdbx_strand_id
1 'polypeptide(L)'
;MIKTLRIAVCVLFCLTAVLFALTFLRARRLSRDTSPVISFDTDRITVGLEPTDDELLSGVTARDAEDGDLTGEVLVESISHFITPGVCNVTYAVRDSENHVTTATRRMEYEGYTPPRFTMSDDLVFSVNEQANPFRCIGAVDVLDGNISDRVKIAATTSGFQSGVAGVYPINVQVTNSKGDVIYLDLSITIENTSLYGPKI
;
A
#
# COMPACT_ATOMS: atom_id res chain seq x y z
N MET A 1 -8.61 -18.73 -76.16
CA MET A 1 -8.03 -19.47 -75.04
C MET A 1 -6.82 -18.74 -74.40
N ILE A 2 -5.76 -18.36 -75.09
CA ILE A 2 -4.56 -17.69 -74.55
C ILE A 2 -4.86 -16.33 -73.93
N LYS A 3 -5.76 -15.52 -74.53
CA LYS A 3 -6.09 -14.18 -73.96
C LYS A 3 -6.88 -14.27 -72.64
N THR A 4 -7.80 -15.21 -72.50
CA THR A 4 -8.56 -15.45 -71.27
C THR A 4 -7.65 -15.98 -70.14
N LEU A 5 -6.68 -16.84 -70.48
CA LEU A 5 -5.68 -17.32 -69.52
C LEU A 5 -4.79 -16.20 -68.97
N ARG A 6 -4.34 -15.30 -69.86
CA ARG A 6 -3.54 -14.13 -69.46
C ARG A 6 -4.28 -13.18 -68.54
N ILE A 7 -5.58 -12.93 -68.80
CA ILE A 7 -6.42 -12.08 -67.95
C ILE A 7 -6.58 -12.74 -66.58
N ALA A 8 -6.86 -14.06 -66.53
CA ALA A 8 -7.01 -14.79 -65.28
C ALA A 8 -5.74 -14.75 -64.41
N VAL A 9 -4.56 -14.89 -65.04
CA VAL A 9 -3.27 -14.79 -64.33
C VAL A 9 -3.03 -13.38 -63.82
N CYS A 10 -3.35 -12.34 -64.59
CA CYS A 10 -3.22 -10.95 -64.13
C CYS A 10 -4.13 -10.64 -62.94
N VAL A 11 -5.40 -11.12 -63.00
CA VAL A 11 -6.36 -10.93 -61.86
C VAL A 11 -5.88 -11.66 -60.60
N LEU A 12 -5.41 -12.89 -60.76
CA LEU A 12 -4.87 -13.65 -59.61
C LEU A 12 -3.64 -12.94 -59.01
N PHE A 13 -2.73 -12.42 -59.84
CA PHE A 13 -1.57 -11.66 -59.40
C PHE A 13 -1.99 -10.38 -58.64
N CYS A 14 -2.95 -9.62 -59.18
CA CYS A 14 -3.46 -8.43 -58.49
C CYS A 14 -4.09 -8.77 -57.13
N LEU A 15 -4.86 -9.84 -57.04
CA LEU A 15 -5.48 -10.29 -55.79
C LEU A 15 -4.41 -10.70 -54.76
N THR A 16 -3.41 -11.46 -55.16
CA THR A 16 -2.31 -11.85 -54.27
C THR A 16 -1.48 -10.67 -53.82
N ALA A 17 -1.21 -9.69 -54.72
CA ALA A 17 -0.49 -8.47 -54.39
C ALA A 17 -1.27 -7.59 -53.39
N VAL A 18 -2.56 -7.46 -53.57
CA VAL A 18 -3.44 -6.75 -52.57
C VAL A 18 -3.46 -7.46 -51.21
N LEU A 19 -3.62 -8.79 -51.21
CA LEU A 19 -3.57 -9.57 -49.97
C LEU A 19 -2.20 -9.41 -49.29
N PHE A 20 -1.13 -9.48 -50.03
CA PHE A 20 0.25 -9.27 -49.51
C PHE A 20 0.40 -7.86 -48.93
N ALA A 21 -0.07 -6.82 -49.66
CA ALA A 21 -0.03 -5.45 -49.15
C ALA A 21 -0.82 -5.27 -47.86
N LEU A 22 -2.00 -5.86 -47.78
CA LEU A 22 -2.84 -5.82 -46.57
C LEU A 22 -2.19 -6.54 -45.38
N THR A 23 -1.62 -7.74 -45.61
CA THR A 23 -0.93 -8.48 -44.57
C THR A 23 0.37 -7.79 -44.14
N PHE A 24 1.10 -7.19 -45.08
CA PHE A 24 2.33 -6.42 -44.79
C PHE A 24 2.02 -5.13 -44.00
N LEU A 25 0.93 -4.42 -44.33
CA LEU A 25 0.49 -3.24 -43.57
C LEU A 25 0.02 -3.63 -42.17
N ARG A 26 -0.68 -4.76 -42.02
CA ARG A 26 -1.02 -5.31 -40.69
C ARG A 26 0.22 -5.71 -39.91
N ALA A 27 1.15 -6.42 -40.51
CA ALA A 27 2.40 -6.81 -39.84
C ALA A 27 3.26 -5.59 -39.44
N ARG A 28 3.26 -4.50 -40.21
CA ARG A 28 3.90 -3.24 -39.84
C ARG A 28 3.21 -2.54 -38.69
N ARG A 29 1.86 -2.63 -38.54
CA ARG A 29 1.14 -2.11 -37.39
C ARG A 29 1.48 -2.89 -36.12
N LEU A 30 1.44 -4.23 -36.19
CA LEU A 30 1.83 -5.10 -35.08
C LEU A 30 3.31 -4.95 -34.66
N SER A 31 4.17 -4.50 -35.56
CA SER A 31 5.61 -4.28 -35.28
C SER A 31 5.90 -2.87 -34.71
N ARG A 32 4.90 -2.01 -34.64
CA ARG A 32 4.95 -0.68 -34.00
C ARG A 32 4.20 -0.63 -32.67
N ASP A 33 3.65 -1.77 -32.30
CA ASP A 33 2.97 -1.95 -31.04
C ASP A 33 3.92 -1.63 -29.87
N THR A 34 3.75 -0.45 -29.33
CA THR A 34 4.57 0.09 -28.25
C THR A 34 3.71 0.22 -27.00
N SER A 35 4.20 -0.30 -25.90
CA SER A 35 3.53 -0.08 -24.62
C SER A 35 3.64 1.39 -24.21
N PRO A 36 2.63 1.94 -23.52
CA PRO A 36 2.65 3.30 -23.05
C PRO A 36 3.80 3.54 -22.06
N VAL A 37 4.24 4.78 -21.95
CA VAL A 37 5.31 5.20 -21.03
C VAL A 37 4.75 6.20 -20.05
N ILE A 38 4.88 5.90 -18.75
CA ILE A 38 4.56 6.81 -17.65
C ILE A 38 5.82 7.60 -17.30
N SER A 39 5.69 8.91 -17.14
CA SER A 39 6.76 9.82 -16.73
C SER A 39 6.31 10.70 -15.58
N PHE A 40 7.26 11.08 -14.73
CA PHE A 40 7.05 11.95 -13.58
C PHE A 40 7.84 13.24 -13.74
N ASP A 41 7.29 14.36 -13.29
CA ASP A 41 8.01 15.62 -13.18
C ASP A 41 9.03 15.60 -12.04
N THR A 42 8.74 14.84 -10.98
CA THR A 42 9.60 14.64 -9.81
C THR A 42 9.58 13.18 -9.36
N ASP A 43 10.69 12.67 -8.87
CA ASP A 43 10.81 11.31 -8.34
C ASP A 43 10.12 11.11 -6.98
N ARG A 44 9.69 12.23 -6.34
CA ARG A 44 9.04 12.22 -5.04
C ARG A 44 7.91 13.24 -5.01
N ILE A 45 6.80 12.87 -4.33
CA ILE A 45 5.72 13.79 -3.98
C ILE A 45 5.56 13.87 -2.47
N THR A 46 5.11 15.02 -1.99
CA THR A 46 4.68 15.21 -0.60
C THR A 46 3.18 15.47 -0.61
N VAL A 47 2.45 14.75 0.24
CA VAL A 47 0.98 14.81 0.32
C VAL A 47 0.54 14.93 1.77
N GLY A 48 -0.69 15.38 1.99
CA GLY A 48 -1.31 15.38 3.31
C GLY A 48 -1.57 13.95 3.84
N LEU A 49 -2.09 13.87 5.08
CA LEU A 49 -2.39 12.56 5.71
C LEU A 49 -3.53 11.81 5.02
N GLU A 50 -4.44 12.52 4.35
CA GLU A 50 -5.56 11.98 3.57
C GLU A 50 -5.47 12.50 2.12
N PRO A 51 -4.53 11.97 1.30
CA PRO A 51 -4.32 12.47 -0.05
C PRO A 51 -5.49 12.12 -0.97
N THR A 52 -5.86 13.07 -1.82
CA THR A 52 -6.82 12.85 -2.92
C THR A 52 -6.13 12.23 -4.13
N ASP A 53 -6.92 11.62 -5.03
CA ASP A 53 -6.40 11.07 -6.29
C ASP A 53 -5.74 12.16 -7.14
N ASP A 54 -6.27 13.40 -7.14
CA ASP A 54 -5.70 14.52 -7.88
C ASP A 54 -4.30 14.90 -7.37
N GLU A 55 -4.09 14.88 -6.04
CA GLU A 55 -2.77 15.11 -5.44
C GLU A 55 -1.80 13.99 -5.78
N LEU A 56 -2.26 12.74 -5.75
CA LEU A 56 -1.45 11.57 -6.11
C LEU A 56 -1.07 11.56 -7.60
N LEU A 57 -1.94 12.00 -8.50
CA LEU A 57 -1.70 12.08 -9.94
C LEU A 57 -0.96 13.34 -10.37
N SER A 58 -0.72 14.28 -9.47
CA SER A 58 -0.02 15.53 -9.79
C SER A 58 1.39 15.25 -10.36
N GLY A 59 1.71 15.87 -11.50
CA GLY A 59 2.99 15.72 -12.18
C GLY A 59 3.22 14.35 -12.84
N VAL A 60 2.18 13.53 -12.97
CA VAL A 60 2.23 12.26 -13.72
C VAL A 60 1.75 12.53 -15.14
N THR A 61 2.48 12.01 -16.13
CA THR A 61 2.09 12.03 -17.54
C THR A 61 2.26 10.65 -18.14
N ALA A 62 1.43 10.31 -19.12
CA ALA A 62 1.56 9.07 -19.86
C ALA A 62 1.44 9.32 -21.36
N ARG A 63 2.27 8.65 -22.15
CA ARG A 63 2.24 8.75 -23.60
C ARG A 63 2.47 7.41 -24.25
N ASP A 64 1.76 7.20 -25.32
CA ASP A 64 1.96 6.09 -26.24
C ASP A 64 2.27 6.62 -27.65
N ALA A 65 2.97 5.82 -28.45
CA ALA A 65 3.37 6.23 -29.79
C ALA A 65 2.20 6.21 -30.80
N GLU A 66 1.19 5.37 -30.56
CA GLU A 66 0.01 5.22 -31.44
C GLU A 66 -1.21 5.96 -30.88
N ASP A 67 -1.46 5.84 -29.57
CA ASP A 67 -2.61 6.45 -28.90
C ASP A 67 -2.37 7.91 -28.45
N GLY A 68 -1.11 8.34 -28.44
CA GLY A 68 -0.73 9.71 -28.10
C GLY A 68 -0.71 9.97 -26.60
N ASP A 69 -1.46 10.96 -26.15
CA ASP A 69 -1.51 11.38 -24.74
C ASP A 69 -2.54 10.55 -23.98
N LEU A 70 -2.06 9.74 -23.04
CA LEU A 70 -2.85 8.87 -22.16
C LEU A 70 -2.83 9.37 -20.69
N THR A 71 -2.42 10.61 -20.45
CA THR A 71 -2.31 11.17 -19.09
C THR A 71 -3.62 11.08 -18.30
N GLY A 72 -4.76 11.28 -18.97
CA GLY A 72 -6.10 11.16 -18.34
C GLY A 72 -6.54 9.72 -18.02
N GLU A 73 -5.82 8.73 -18.52
CA GLU A 73 -6.11 7.30 -18.31
C GLU A 73 -5.22 6.68 -17.23
N VAL A 74 -4.31 7.47 -16.63
CA VAL A 74 -3.45 7.00 -15.55
C VAL A 74 -4.26 6.82 -14.27
N LEU A 75 -4.09 5.68 -13.62
CA LEU A 75 -4.72 5.34 -12.35
C LEU A 75 -3.66 5.11 -11.27
N VAL A 76 -4.01 5.41 -10.02
CA VAL A 76 -3.26 4.94 -8.86
C VAL A 76 -3.61 3.47 -8.64
N GLU A 77 -2.66 2.57 -8.88
CA GLU A 77 -2.85 1.13 -8.70
C GLU A 77 -2.75 0.73 -7.24
N SER A 78 -1.72 1.23 -6.55
CA SER A 78 -1.49 0.88 -5.16
C SER A 78 -0.56 1.87 -4.43
N ILE A 79 -0.70 1.89 -3.10
CA ILE A 79 0.21 2.57 -2.19
C ILE A 79 0.80 1.50 -1.27
N SER A 80 2.13 1.38 -1.22
CA SER A 80 2.82 0.37 -0.41
C SER A 80 2.73 0.64 1.09
N HIS A 81 3.14 -0.33 1.89
CA HIS A 81 3.53 -0.07 3.27
C HIS A 81 4.70 0.92 3.33
N PHE A 82 4.96 1.47 4.50
CA PHE A 82 6.10 2.36 4.71
C PHE A 82 7.43 1.65 4.45
N ILE A 83 8.32 2.34 3.74
CA ILE A 83 9.73 1.96 3.56
C ILE A 83 10.52 2.46 4.77
N THR A 84 10.19 3.68 5.20
CA THR A 84 10.59 4.31 6.45
C THR A 84 9.38 5.08 6.96
N PRO A 85 9.28 5.40 8.27
CA PRO A 85 8.12 6.12 8.81
C PRO A 85 7.74 7.35 7.97
N GLY A 86 6.49 7.39 7.52
CA GLY A 86 5.94 8.45 6.68
C GLY A 86 6.29 8.38 5.19
N VAL A 87 7.14 7.43 4.74
CA VAL A 87 7.56 7.31 3.33
C VAL A 87 7.14 5.96 2.76
N CYS A 88 6.47 5.98 1.63
CA CYS A 88 6.05 4.79 0.89
C CYS A 88 6.23 4.97 -0.62
N ASN A 89 5.84 3.96 -1.39
CA ASN A 89 5.77 4.03 -2.84
C ASN A 89 4.32 4.11 -3.30
N VAL A 90 4.07 4.92 -4.33
CA VAL A 90 2.83 4.92 -5.11
C VAL A 90 3.13 4.29 -6.45
N THR A 91 2.35 3.29 -6.83
CA THR A 91 2.41 2.63 -8.13
C THR A 91 1.24 3.12 -8.98
N TYR A 92 1.55 3.53 -10.20
CA TYR A 92 0.59 3.99 -11.20
C TYR A 92 0.50 2.96 -12.32
N ALA A 93 -0.66 2.88 -12.95
CA ALA A 93 -0.90 2.04 -14.10
C ALA A 93 -1.60 2.85 -15.20
N VAL A 94 -1.26 2.56 -16.45
CA VAL A 94 -1.94 3.07 -17.63
C VAL A 94 -2.09 1.95 -18.64
N ARG A 95 -3.18 1.98 -19.41
CA ARG A 95 -3.48 1.01 -20.46
C ARG A 95 -3.68 1.74 -21.79
N ASP A 96 -3.14 1.18 -22.87
CA ASP A 96 -3.40 1.64 -24.23
C ASP A 96 -4.68 1.00 -24.84
N SER A 97 -5.00 1.38 -26.07
CA SER A 97 -6.16 0.84 -26.81
C SER A 97 -6.01 -0.63 -27.21
N GLU A 98 -4.80 -1.18 -27.22
CA GLU A 98 -4.47 -2.57 -27.54
C GLU A 98 -4.38 -3.46 -26.30
N ASN A 99 -4.63 -2.89 -25.10
CA ASN A 99 -4.59 -3.53 -23.77
C ASN A 99 -3.17 -3.84 -23.25
N HIS A 100 -2.13 -3.15 -23.73
CA HIS A 100 -0.86 -3.20 -23.02
C HIS A 100 -0.95 -2.33 -21.78
N VAL A 101 -0.49 -2.88 -20.68
CA VAL A 101 -0.49 -2.19 -19.37
C VAL A 101 0.95 -1.89 -18.98
N THR A 102 1.22 -0.64 -18.67
CA THR A 102 2.50 -0.21 -18.10
C THR A 102 2.27 0.30 -16.70
N THR A 103 3.18 -0.06 -15.79
CA THR A 103 3.20 0.46 -14.42
C THR A 103 4.49 1.22 -14.15
N ALA A 104 4.40 2.24 -13.32
CA ALA A 104 5.57 3.00 -12.85
C ALA A 104 5.36 3.40 -11.39
N THR A 105 6.46 3.57 -10.67
CA THR A 105 6.43 3.81 -9.22
C THR A 105 7.27 5.02 -8.88
N ARG A 106 6.76 5.90 -8.00
CA ARG A 106 7.55 6.99 -7.40
C ARG A 106 7.38 7.00 -5.88
N ARG A 107 8.27 7.69 -5.18
CA ARG A 107 8.19 7.85 -3.73
C ARG A 107 7.13 8.88 -3.35
N MET A 108 6.47 8.61 -2.22
CA MET A 108 5.51 9.50 -1.58
C MET A 108 5.88 9.68 -0.11
N GLU A 109 5.79 10.90 0.37
CA GLU A 109 6.02 11.27 1.76
C GLU A 109 4.79 11.96 2.33
N TYR A 110 4.32 11.50 3.49
CA TYR A 110 3.20 12.12 4.21
C TYR A 110 3.69 13.31 5.02
N GLU A 111 3.20 14.51 4.71
CA GLU A 111 3.46 15.70 5.51
C GLU A 111 2.75 15.60 6.86
N GLY A 112 3.49 15.88 7.93
CA GLY A 112 2.94 15.83 9.29
C GLY A 112 2.76 14.42 9.86
N TYR A 113 3.29 13.38 9.21
CA TYR A 113 3.25 12.04 9.78
C TYR A 113 4.04 11.95 11.09
N THR A 114 3.44 11.29 12.07
CA THR A 114 4.08 10.90 13.33
C THR A 114 3.76 9.42 13.61
N PRO A 115 4.75 8.64 14.11
CA PRO A 115 4.50 7.24 14.47
C PRO A 115 3.37 7.09 15.48
N PRO A 116 2.75 5.89 15.55
CA PRO A 116 1.75 5.57 16.56
C PRO A 116 2.25 5.89 17.98
N ARG A 117 1.33 6.20 18.88
CA ARG A 117 1.64 6.46 20.29
C ARG A 117 0.75 5.64 21.20
N PHE A 118 1.35 5.05 22.24
CA PHE A 118 0.58 4.41 23.29
C PHE A 118 -0.12 5.44 24.16
N THR A 119 -1.30 5.07 24.65
CA THR A 119 -2.07 5.80 25.66
C THR A 119 -2.38 4.86 26.82
N MET A 120 -2.48 5.40 28.02
CA MET A 120 -2.88 4.64 29.18
C MET A 120 -4.08 5.33 29.83
N SER A 121 -5.08 4.55 30.18
CA SER A 121 -6.29 5.02 30.87
C SER A 121 -6.22 4.80 32.37
N ASP A 122 -5.36 3.89 32.83
CA ASP A 122 -5.21 3.55 34.25
C ASP A 122 -3.84 2.90 34.50
N ASP A 123 -3.46 2.77 35.77
CA ASP A 123 -2.24 2.08 36.16
C ASP A 123 -2.38 0.55 35.97
N LEU A 124 -1.26 -0.11 35.66
CA LEU A 124 -1.21 -1.57 35.47
C LEU A 124 -1.03 -2.29 36.83
N VAL A 125 -1.89 -1.98 37.80
CA VAL A 125 -1.88 -2.54 39.13
C VAL A 125 -3.15 -3.36 39.33
N PHE A 126 -3.00 -4.64 39.64
CA PHE A 126 -4.10 -5.59 39.80
C PHE A 126 -3.97 -6.36 41.12
N SER A 127 -5.08 -6.85 41.64
CA SER A 127 -5.10 -7.71 42.83
C SER A 127 -4.89 -9.18 42.47
N VAL A 128 -4.29 -9.98 43.35
CA VAL A 128 -4.10 -11.44 43.16
C VAL A 128 -5.42 -12.21 42.92
N ASN A 129 -6.56 -11.65 43.32
CA ASN A 129 -7.88 -12.23 43.11
C ASN A 129 -8.59 -11.67 41.88
N GLU A 130 -7.97 -10.74 41.16
CA GLU A 130 -8.51 -10.13 39.95
C GLU A 130 -7.91 -10.76 38.70
N GLN A 131 -8.73 -10.90 37.65
CA GLN A 131 -8.23 -11.33 36.38
C GLN A 131 -7.52 -10.14 35.71
N ALA A 132 -6.20 -10.08 35.86
CA ALA A 132 -5.39 -9.00 35.29
C ALA A 132 -5.49 -8.97 33.74
N ASN A 133 -6.06 -7.90 33.22
CA ASN A 133 -6.15 -7.68 31.77
C ASN A 133 -5.54 -6.31 31.42
N PRO A 134 -4.26 -6.26 31.07
CA PRO A 134 -3.57 -5.01 30.77
C PRO A 134 -4.13 -4.27 29.55
N PHE A 135 -4.77 -4.97 28.61
CA PHE A 135 -5.35 -4.36 27.41
C PHE A 135 -6.57 -3.46 27.70
N ARG A 136 -7.12 -3.51 28.92
CA ARG A 136 -8.17 -2.56 29.33
C ARG A 136 -7.60 -1.19 29.68
N CYS A 137 -6.31 -1.13 30.03
CA CYS A 137 -5.62 0.08 30.45
C CYS A 137 -4.71 0.65 29.37
N ILE A 138 -4.26 -0.18 28.41
CA ILE A 138 -3.33 0.22 27.35
C ILE A 138 -4.10 0.42 26.05
N GLY A 139 -4.01 1.64 25.51
CA GLY A 139 -4.52 1.98 24.19
C GLY A 139 -3.40 2.48 23.27
N ALA A 140 -3.75 2.79 22.03
CA ALA A 140 -2.85 3.42 21.08
C ALA A 140 -3.62 4.29 20.09
N VAL A 141 -2.96 5.35 19.61
CA VAL A 141 -3.48 6.26 18.58
C VAL A 141 -2.44 6.47 17.50
N ASP A 142 -2.91 6.63 16.28
CA ASP A 142 -2.11 6.88 15.07
C ASP A 142 -2.71 8.04 14.27
N VAL A 143 -1.89 8.83 13.59
CA VAL A 143 -2.38 10.01 12.85
C VAL A 143 -3.12 9.63 11.57
N LEU A 144 -2.87 8.43 11.00
CA LEU A 144 -3.53 7.91 9.80
C LEU A 144 -4.76 7.08 10.14
N ASP A 145 -4.65 6.24 11.19
CA ASP A 145 -5.66 5.23 11.52
C ASP A 145 -6.58 5.63 12.69
N GLY A 146 -6.26 6.73 13.37
CA GLY A 146 -7.01 7.16 14.54
C GLY A 146 -6.77 6.25 15.75
N ASN A 147 -7.83 5.73 16.36
CA ASN A 147 -7.73 4.81 17.49
C ASN A 147 -7.41 3.39 17.02
N ILE A 148 -6.24 2.88 17.38
CA ILE A 148 -5.72 1.53 17.06
C ILE A 148 -5.48 0.67 18.31
N SER A 149 -6.19 0.95 19.40
CA SER A 149 -6.03 0.24 20.68
C SER A 149 -6.28 -1.27 20.58
N ASP A 150 -7.15 -1.69 19.65
CA ASP A 150 -7.44 -3.10 19.33
C ASP A 150 -6.27 -3.84 18.68
N ARG A 151 -5.29 -3.10 18.16
CA ARG A 151 -4.07 -3.64 17.53
C ARG A 151 -2.90 -3.77 18.51
N VAL A 152 -3.07 -3.35 19.78
CA VAL A 152 -2.04 -3.50 20.80
C VAL A 152 -1.87 -4.99 21.13
N LYS A 153 -0.63 -5.46 21.15
CA LYS A 153 -0.26 -6.86 21.43
C LYS A 153 0.89 -6.90 22.42
N ILE A 154 0.94 -7.96 23.21
CA ILE A 154 2.13 -8.27 24.01
C ILE A 154 3.14 -8.95 23.06
N ALA A 155 4.27 -8.30 22.82
CA ALA A 155 5.35 -8.79 21.96
C ALA A 155 6.22 -9.81 22.70
N ALA A 156 6.51 -9.55 23.97
CA ALA A 156 7.26 -10.45 24.83
C ALA A 156 6.79 -10.31 26.29
N THR A 157 6.75 -11.43 26.99
CA THR A 157 6.62 -11.46 28.45
C THR A 157 7.87 -12.10 29.01
N THR A 158 8.46 -11.51 30.05
CA THR A 158 9.45 -12.22 30.84
C THR A 158 8.77 -13.39 31.52
N SER A 159 9.39 -14.56 31.51
CA SER A 159 8.84 -15.83 31.98
C SER A 159 8.11 -15.70 33.30
N GLY A 160 6.83 -16.14 33.31
CA GLY A 160 6.13 -16.41 34.56
C GLY A 160 5.06 -15.43 34.98
N PHE A 161 4.45 -14.63 34.06
CA PHE A 161 3.25 -13.87 34.46
C PHE A 161 2.16 -14.82 34.96
N GLN A 162 1.82 -14.68 36.23
CA GLN A 162 0.76 -15.41 36.91
C GLN A 162 -0.12 -14.41 37.67
N SER A 163 -1.35 -14.22 37.21
CA SER A 163 -2.29 -13.29 37.82
C SER A 163 -2.63 -13.60 39.30
N GLY A 164 -2.35 -14.81 39.77
CA GLY A 164 -2.59 -15.24 41.16
C GLY A 164 -1.38 -15.09 42.09
N VAL A 165 -0.24 -14.55 41.63
CA VAL A 165 0.97 -14.41 42.42
C VAL A 165 1.36 -12.93 42.48
N ALA A 166 1.52 -12.41 43.72
CA ALA A 166 1.97 -11.03 43.90
C ALA A 166 3.41 -10.85 43.40
N GLY A 167 3.64 -9.76 42.64
CA GLY A 167 4.94 -9.47 42.03
C GLY A 167 4.86 -8.39 40.97
N VAL A 168 6.02 -8.04 40.42
CA VAL A 168 6.15 -7.12 39.30
C VAL A 168 6.60 -7.89 38.07
N TYR A 169 5.83 -7.79 37.00
CA TYR A 169 6.00 -8.57 35.79
C TYR A 169 6.27 -7.65 34.59
N PRO A 170 7.52 -7.60 34.11
CA PRO A 170 7.85 -6.83 32.90
C PRO A 170 7.15 -7.41 31.67
N ILE A 171 6.60 -6.52 30.85
CA ILE A 171 6.01 -6.84 29.55
C ILE A 171 6.55 -5.87 28.50
N ASN A 172 6.65 -6.34 27.26
CA ASN A 172 6.87 -5.50 26.10
C ASN A 172 5.60 -5.53 25.28
N VAL A 173 5.04 -4.37 24.98
CA VAL A 173 3.87 -4.24 24.10
C VAL A 173 4.27 -3.63 22.78
N GLN A 174 3.56 -4.02 21.73
CA GLN A 174 3.73 -3.47 20.39
C GLN A 174 2.39 -3.06 19.81
N VAL A 175 2.43 -2.08 18.91
CA VAL A 175 1.29 -1.71 18.05
C VAL A 175 1.81 -1.42 16.64
N THR A 176 0.99 -1.77 15.64
CA THR A 176 1.31 -1.59 14.22
C THR A 176 0.16 -0.86 13.55
N ASN A 177 0.46 0.21 12.81
CA ASN A 177 -0.54 0.90 12.01
C ASN A 177 -0.82 0.19 10.67
N SER A 178 -1.79 0.70 9.87
CA SER A 178 -2.16 0.12 8.57
C SER A 178 -1.04 0.21 7.52
N LYS A 179 -0.08 1.10 7.71
CA LYS A 179 1.07 1.27 6.82
C LYS A 179 2.30 0.46 7.24
N GLY A 180 2.18 -0.35 8.30
CA GLY A 180 3.24 -1.25 8.75
C GLY A 180 4.27 -0.60 9.67
N ASP A 181 4.04 0.63 10.15
CA ASP A 181 4.90 1.24 11.16
C ASP A 181 4.61 0.62 12.53
N VAL A 182 5.68 0.19 13.22
CA VAL A 182 5.61 -0.59 14.47
C VAL A 182 6.36 0.15 15.56
N ILE A 183 5.69 0.35 16.69
CA ILE A 183 6.33 0.85 17.90
C ILE A 183 6.23 -0.15 19.04
N TYR A 184 7.18 -0.08 19.95
CA TYR A 184 7.30 -0.93 21.14
C TYR A 184 7.35 -0.07 22.39
N LEU A 185 6.83 -0.61 23.49
CA LEU A 185 6.89 0.03 24.80
C LEU A 185 7.11 -1.04 25.89
N ASP A 186 8.12 -0.81 26.73
CA ASP A 186 8.37 -1.62 27.92
C ASP A 186 7.55 -1.09 29.08
N LEU A 187 6.79 -1.98 29.69
CA LEU A 187 5.90 -1.71 30.83
C LEU A 187 6.09 -2.77 31.89
N SER A 188 5.51 -2.53 33.08
CA SER A 188 5.43 -3.52 34.14
C SER A 188 4.02 -3.63 34.66
N ILE A 189 3.53 -4.87 34.81
CA ILE A 189 2.30 -5.19 35.50
C ILE A 189 2.63 -5.48 36.96
N THR A 190 1.97 -4.81 37.89
CA THR A 190 2.09 -5.07 39.32
C THR A 190 0.87 -5.87 39.80
N ILE A 191 1.12 -7.01 40.44
CA ILE A 191 0.09 -7.78 41.14
C ILE A 191 0.27 -7.61 42.64
N GLU A 192 -0.74 -7.09 43.31
CA GLU A 192 -0.71 -6.82 44.76
C GLU A 192 -1.58 -7.80 45.53
N ASN A 193 -1.14 -8.13 46.73
CA ASN A 193 -1.93 -8.93 47.68
C ASN A 193 -2.82 -8.00 48.49
N THR A 194 -4.05 -7.79 48.04
CA THR A 194 -5.04 -6.87 48.65
C THR A 194 -5.49 -7.28 50.05
N SER A 195 -5.10 -8.46 50.55
CA SER A 195 -5.47 -8.90 51.91
C SER A 195 -4.82 -8.10 53.06
N LEU A 196 -3.86 -7.20 52.74
CA LEU A 196 -3.12 -6.42 53.72
C LEU A 196 -3.62 -4.99 53.93
N TYR A 197 -4.53 -4.50 53.09
CA TYR A 197 -5.11 -3.17 53.24
C TYR A 197 -6.63 -3.32 53.39
N GLY A 198 -7.12 -3.13 54.63
CA GLY A 198 -8.55 -2.98 54.89
C GLY A 198 -9.15 -1.79 54.12
N PRO A 199 -10.49 -1.68 53.98
CA PRO A 199 -11.13 -0.61 53.24
C PRO A 199 -10.61 0.74 53.71
N LYS A 200 -10.11 1.57 52.79
CA LYS A 200 -9.86 2.98 53.10
C LYS A 200 -11.20 3.61 53.48
N ILE A 201 -11.35 3.94 54.77
CA ILE A 201 -12.47 4.69 55.33
C ILE A 201 -12.44 6.12 54.78
#